data_95a22d3d80a6e709c8c5299bdf314aeb
#
_entry.id   95a22d3d80a6e709c8c5299bdf314aeb
#
_cell.length_a   1.000
_cell.length_b   1.000
_cell.length_c   1.000
_cell.angle_alpha   90.00
_cell.angle_beta   90.00
_cell.angle_gamma   90.00
#
_symmetry.space_group_name_H-M   'P 1'
#
loop_
_entity.id
_entity.type
_entity.pdbx_description
1 polymer ?
#
loop_
_entity_poly.entity_id
_entity_poly.type
_entity_poly.pdbx_seq_one_letter_code
_entity_poly.pdbx_strand_id
1 'polypeptide(L)'
;MKFDATTIFETLKTETAPVIDLPAGKVYLDKPIEIDGKDYPDLTSLTLNGHGTTLTGAKALTASGWKDGRYGFCRKLPKSTLAFHDLIKDGKPVPLARSQSFVNPFDFANFKDRNDPENFKGLYVPLRIVKGMDKDALRGAEFFICVEWEFHVFHITDIDFADTCEVKNEPHVRMHFDEEEFSAFIRLSHAILHIENRECFIANSPLFLTENSFAYEKATRTLWYKGADTKGISLPRSENLLILKNLSNVTIRGIGFTGTTSATLPLHGYVSHQANADKRYGKLRCAAVLTDGMNGLKLEHCRFTALGGNGLLMLNNSRDVTVRYCDFTDIGMSAVNIGNPTTDWKNELNRTENVTITRNTITRAAFSYPSAAAVYLSMVDGLKLTHNTIHETAYSAISLGWGWSPVSYKPGEQVNLRNVDVSGNRITEYMQLLYDGAAIYCVGANCSKKYKRRFNFMRENYCERTGIATRKQRGYYLDGSASNWEMDHNVCVNSALPVFSQYVVPEQFTHHNHIHHMYGTDEIAPENHVPGRDTVVDFDSCVIAESREKLFEICPEAEEIWRKSGR
;
A
#
# COMPACT_ATOMS: atom_id res chain seq x y z
N MET A 1 -31.90 -11.39 7.23
CA MET A 1 -32.39 -10.40 8.21
C MET A 1 -31.66 -9.09 7.91
N LYS A 2 -32.37 -7.96 7.79
CA LYS A 2 -31.70 -6.66 7.63
C LYS A 2 -31.09 -6.32 9.00
N PHE A 3 -29.78 -6.25 9.09
CA PHE A 3 -29.12 -5.74 10.28
C PHE A 3 -29.40 -4.23 10.34
N ASP A 4 -29.90 -3.79 11.47
CA ASP A 4 -30.11 -2.38 11.72
C ASP A 4 -28.97 -1.87 12.64
N ALA A 5 -28.08 -1.05 12.08
CA ALA A 5 -26.99 -0.44 12.84
C ALA A 5 -27.51 0.47 13.99
N THR A 6 -28.78 0.87 13.95
CA THR A 6 -29.42 1.66 15.03
C THR A 6 -29.33 0.94 16.37
N THR A 7 -29.43 -0.39 16.38
CA THR A 7 -29.30 -1.20 17.61
C THR A 7 -27.96 -1.00 18.30
N ILE A 8 -26.86 -0.85 17.53
CA ILE A 8 -25.54 -0.55 18.09
C ILE A 8 -25.61 0.78 18.86
N PHE A 9 -26.11 1.82 18.21
CA PHE A 9 -26.12 3.18 18.81
C PHE A 9 -27.04 3.28 20.01
N GLU A 10 -28.15 2.54 20.04
CA GLU A 10 -29.03 2.49 21.22
C GLU A 10 -28.36 1.78 22.40
N THR A 11 -27.67 0.68 22.14
CA THR A 11 -26.89 -0.02 23.17
C THR A 11 -25.79 0.86 23.74
N LEU A 12 -25.07 1.60 22.90
CA LEU A 12 -24.02 2.52 23.33
C LEU A 12 -24.52 3.68 24.22
N LYS A 13 -25.82 4.03 24.17
CA LYS A 13 -26.42 5.05 25.02
C LYS A 13 -26.79 4.53 26.41
N THR A 14 -26.94 3.23 26.55
CA THR A 14 -27.50 2.60 27.77
C THR A 14 -26.50 1.75 28.53
N GLU A 15 -25.44 1.29 27.88
CA GLU A 15 -24.43 0.41 28.46
C GLU A 15 -23.05 1.05 28.44
N THR A 16 -22.32 0.93 29.54
CA THR A 16 -20.95 1.48 29.67
C THR A 16 -19.86 0.55 29.13
N ALA A 17 -20.15 -0.73 28.98
CA ALA A 17 -19.22 -1.76 28.50
C ALA A 17 -19.93 -2.81 27.61
N PRO A 18 -20.59 -2.40 26.52
CA PRO A 18 -21.40 -3.30 25.71
C PRO A 18 -20.57 -4.38 25.01
N VAL A 19 -21.18 -5.58 24.93
CA VAL A 19 -20.74 -6.68 24.08
C VAL A 19 -21.81 -6.91 23.02
N ILE A 20 -21.51 -6.57 21.78
CA ILE A 20 -22.46 -6.60 20.69
C ILE A 20 -22.14 -7.77 19.78
N ASP A 21 -23.03 -8.74 19.72
CA ASP A 21 -22.94 -9.88 18.83
C ASP A 21 -23.63 -9.55 17.48
N LEU A 22 -22.84 -9.53 16.42
CA LEU A 22 -23.35 -9.26 15.08
C LEU A 22 -23.95 -10.52 14.46
N PRO A 23 -25.02 -10.40 13.66
CA PRO A 23 -25.68 -11.55 13.05
C PRO A 23 -24.78 -12.26 12.04
N ALA A 24 -24.84 -13.57 11.97
CA ALA A 24 -24.12 -14.36 10.97
C ALA A 24 -24.53 -13.99 9.53
N GLY A 25 -23.57 -14.11 8.61
CA GLY A 25 -23.80 -13.87 7.18
C GLY A 25 -23.36 -12.48 6.72
N LYS A 26 -23.78 -12.11 5.50
CA LYS A 26 -23.36 -10.87 4.84
C LYS A 26 -24.27 -9.71 5.22
N VAL A 27 -23.69 -8.67 5.79
CA VAL A 27 -24.37 -7.44 6.20
C VAL A 27 -23.93 -6.30 5.30
N TYR A 28 -24.85 -5.79 4.50
CA TYR A 28 -24.59 -4.64 3.64
C TYR A 28 -24.75 -3.34 4.42
N LEU A 29 -23.75 -2.47 4.31
CA LEU A 29 -23.73 -1.15 4.90
C LEU A 29 -23.88 -0.08 3.81
N ASP A 30 -24.96 0.70 3.86
CA ASP A 30 -25.15 1.87 2.98
C ASP A 30 -24.21 3.02 3.35
N LYS A 31 -23.84 3.09 4.63
CA LYS A 31 -22.90 4.05 5.22
C LYS A 31 -22.02 3.34 6.23
N PRO A 32 -20.82 3.82 6.51
CA PRO A 32 -20.00 3.27 7.58
C PRO A 32 -20.71 3.36 8.94
N ILE A 33 -20.43 2.41 9.82
CA ILE A 33 -20.75 2.52 11.23
C ILE A 33 -19.69 3.46 11.83
N GLU A 34 -20.09 4.64 12.27
CA GLU A 34 -19.19 5.64 12.86
C GLU A 34 -19.51 5.81 14.35
N ILE A 35 -18.50 5.61 15.22
CA ILE A 35 -18.61 5.74 16.66
C ILE A 35 -17.49 6.68 17.12
N ASP A 36 -17.86 7.81 17.71
CA ASP A 36 -16.94 8.74 18.38
C ASP A 36 -17.20 8.67 19.89
N GLY A 37 -16.17 8.34 20.67
CA GLY A 37 -16.26 8.26 22.13
C GLY A 37 -16.70 9.56 22.80
N LYS A 38 -16.55 10.69 22.13
CA LYS A 38 -17.04 11.98 22.63
C LYS A 38 -18.57 12.04 22.72
N ASP A 39 -19.26 11.26 21.88
CA ASP A 39 -20.73 11.16 21.90
C ASP A 39 -21.23 10.20 22.98
N TYR A 40 -20.32 9.40 23.57
CA TYR A 40 -20.61 8.36 24.57
C TYR A 40 -19.63 8.46 25.74
N PRO A 41 -19.71 9.51 26.58
CA PRO A 41 -18.72 9.80 27.62
C PRO A 41 -18.61 8.74 28.71
N ASP A 42 -19.68 7.97 28.95
CA ASP A 42 -19.73 6.90 29.93
C ASP A 42 -19.23 5.55 29.40
N LEU A 43 -18.90 5.46 28.09
CA LEU A 43 -18.44 4.22 27.48
C LEU A 43 -17.00 3.90 27.90
N THR A 44 -16.81 2.82 28.64
CA THR A 44 -15.51 2.37 29.16
C THR A 44 -14.85 1.31 28.29
N SER A 45 -15.65 0.53 27.57
CA SER A 45 -15.19 -0.47 26.60
C SER A 45 -16.27 -0.82 25.58
N LEU A 46 -15.87 -1.39 24.45
CA LEU A 46 -16.76 -1.87 23.40
C LEU A 46 -16.23 -3.19 22.83
N THR A 47 -17.07 -4.21 22.79
CA THR A 47 -16.74 -5.45 22.08
C THR A 47 -17.72 -5.69 20.94
N LEU A 48 -17.19 -5.87 19.74
CA LEU A 48 -17.94 -6.29 18.54
C LEU A 48 -17.53 -7.71 18.18
N ASN A 49 -18.42 -8.67 18.34
CA ASN A 49 -18.20 -10.07 17.99
C ASN A 49 -18.90 -10.41 16.68
N GLY A 50 -18.18 -11.03 15.77
CA GLY A 50 -18.74 -11.60 14.55
C GLY A 50 -18.88 -13.11 14.69
N HIS A 51 -20.05 -13.62 14.50
CA HIS A 51 -20.37 -15.06 14.49
C HIS A 51 -20.53 -15.55 13.03
N GLY A 52 -19.46 -15.37 12.21
CA GLY A 52 -19.53 -15.54 10.76
C GLY A 52 -20.12 -14.35 10.02
N THR A 53 -20.14 -13.18 10.65
CA THR A 53 -20.56 -11.91 10.06
C THR A 53 -19.53 -11.43 9.04
N THR A 54 -20.01 -10.90 7.91
CA THR A 54 -19.19 -10.16 6.95
C THR A 54 -19.85 -8.81 6.66
N LEU A 55 -19.23 -7.73 7.10
CA LEU A 55 -19.62 -6.37 6.77
C LEU A 55 -19.16 -6.03 5.34
N THR A 56 -20.04 -5.48 4.51
CA THR A 56 -19.71 -5.13 3.12
C THR A 56 -20.28 -3.80 2.71
N GLY A 57 -19.47 -2.99 2.02
CA GLY A 57 -19.89 -1.78 1.31
C GLY A 57 -20.32 -2.03 -0.14
N ALA A 58 -20.21 -3.27 -0.64
CA ALA A 58 -20.55 -3.60 -2.02
C ALA A 58 -22.00 -4.06 -2.18
N LYS A 59 -22.74 -3.36 -3.03
CA LYS A 59 -24.14 -3.68 -3.36
C LYS A 59 -24.22 -4.56 -4.60
N ALA A 60 -24.94 -5.68 -4.49
CA ALA A 60 -25.19 -6.56 -5.62
C ALA A 60 -25.93 -5.84 -6.76
N LEU A 61 -25.45 -6.01 -7.98
CA LEU A 61 -26.12 -5.52 -9.18
C LEU A 61 -27.07 -6.61 -9.73
N THR A 62 -28.33 -6.24 -9.95
CA THR A 62 -29.32 -7.17 -10.50
C THR A 62 -29.02 -7.53 -11.96
N ALA A 63 -29.27 -8.74 -12.37
CA ALA A 63 -29.06 -9.19 -13.75
C ALA A 63 -29.88 -8.38 -14.77
N SER A 64 -31.07 -7.95 -14.43
CA SER A 64 -31.99 -7.22 -15.31
C SER A 64 -31.50 -5.83 -15.76
N GLY A 65 -30.46 -5.30 -15.16
CA GLY A 65 -29.88 -3.99 -15.54
C GLY A 65 -28.78 -4.06 -16.60
N TRP A 66 -28.34 -5.25 -16.98
CA TRP A 66 -27.29 -5.47 -17.94
C TRP A 66 -27.85 -5.69 -19.35
N LYS A 67 -27.10 -5.26 -20.37
CA LYS A 67 -27.41 -5.45 -21.79
C LYS A 67 -26.13 -5.83 -22.51
N ASP A 68 -26.28 -6.54 -23.64
CA ASP A 68 -25.18 -6.75 -24.55
C ASP A 68 -24.81 -5.42 -25.22
N GLY A 69 -23.54 -5.15 -25.30
CA GLY A 69 -22.97 -3.95 -25.91
C GLY A 69 -21.77 -4.26 -26.79
N ARG A 70 -21.23 -3.24 -27.47
CA ARG A 70 -20.12 -3.38 -28.44
C ARG A 70 -18.85 -4.04 -27.84
N TYR A 71 -18.58 -3.82 -26.54
CA TYR A 71 -17.35 -4.25 -25.90
C TYR A 71 -17.56 -5.41 -24.91
N GLY A 72 -18.81 -5.78 -24.63
CA GLY A 72 -19.21 -6.78 -23.65
C GLY A 72 -20.53 -6.37 -22.99
N PHE A 73 -20.82 -6.90 -21.83
CA PHE A 73 -22.00 -6.47 -21.06
C PHE A 73 -21.86 -5.02 -20.63
N CYS A 74 -22.94 -4.25 -20.75
CA CYS A 74 -22.97 -2.86 -20.31
C CYS A 74 -24.16 -2.56 -19.42
N ARG A 75 -24.00 -1.62 -18.49
CA ARG A 75 -25.04 -1.18 -17.57
C ARG A 75 -24.92 0.33 -17.30
N LYS A 76 -26.02 1.06 -17.47
CA LYS A 76 -26.09 2.45 -17.04
C LYS A 76 -26.23 2.53 -15.52
N LEU A 77 -25.36 3.32 -14.90
CA LEU A 77 -25.43 3.59 -13.46
C LEU A 77 -26.20 4.90 -13.18
N PRO A 78 -26.91 5.00 -12.05
CA PRO A 78 -27.59 6.22 -11.62
C PRO A 78 -26.63 7.41 -11.46
N LYS A 79 -27.14 8.64 -11.59
CA LYS A 79 -26.35 9.88 -11.31
C LYS A 79 -25.84 9.95 -9.87
N SER A 80 -26.60 9.34 -8.95
CA SER A 80 -26.25 9.29 -7.52
C SER A 80 -25.22 8.21 -7.17
N THR A 81 -24.66 7.50 -8.16
CA THR A 81 -23.60 6.54 -7.90
C THR A 81 -22.36 7.27 -7.47
N LEU A 82 -21.84 6.94 -6.29
CA LEU A 82 -20.56 7.47 -5.79
C LEU A 82 -19.42 7.03 -6.72
N ALA A 83 -18.37 7.81 -6.77
CA ALA A 83 -17.17 7.45 -7.50
C ALA A 83 -16.58 6.15 -6.95
N PHE A 84 -16.14 5.27 -7.84
CA PHE A 84 -15.59 3.96 -7.50
C PHE A 84 -14.50 3.58 -8.48
N HIS A 85 -13.57 2.77 -8.02
CA HIS A 85 -12.48 2.24 -8.81
C HIS A 85 -12.38 0.71 -8.72
N ASP A 86 -13.37 0.08 -8.13
CA ASP A 86 -13.38 -1.35 -7.83
C ASP A 86 -14.70 -1.99 -8.25
N LEU A 87 -14.62 -3.22 -8.73
CA LEU A 87 -15.76 -4.09 -9.01
C LEU A 87 -15.47 -5.46 -8.40
N ILE A 88 -16.51 -6.11 -7.89
CA ILE A 88 -16.38 -7.42 -7.27
C ILE A 88 -17.30 -8.41 -7.96
N LYS A 89 -16.79 -9.60 -8.30
CA LYS A 89 -17.58 -10.73 -8.77
C LYS A 89 -17.31 -11.94 -7.87
N ASP A 90 -18.36 -12.52 -7.33
CA ASP A 90 -18.30 -13.71 -6.47
C ASP A 90 -17.30 -13.57 -5.31
N GLY A 91 -17.21 -12.34 -4.73
CA GLY A 91 -16.33 -12.03 -3.60
C GLY A 91 -14.88 -11.75 -3.96
N LYS A 92 -14.51 -11.75 -5.24
CA LYS A 92 -13.15 -11.45 -5.71
C LYS A 92 -13.12 -10.13 -6.48
N PRO A 93 -12.01 -9.37 -6.41
CA PRO A 93 -11.85 -8.20 -7.25
C PRO A 93 -11.87 -8.57 -8.74
N VAL A 94 -12.54 -7.75 -9.54
CA VAL A 94 -12.49 -7.82 -11.00
C VAL A 94 -11.40 -6.86 -11.46
N PRO A 95 -10.45 -7.29 -12.29
CA PRO A 95 -9.40 -6.40 -12.80
C PRO A 95 -9.98 -5.24 -13.61
N LEU A 96 -9.40 -4.07 -13.45
CA LEU A 96 -9.66 -2.93 -14.30
C LEU A 96 -9.12 -3.21 -15.71
N ALA A 97 -9.89 -2.92 -16.75
CA ALA A 97 -9.46 -3.04 -18.13
C ALA A 97 -8.25 -2.13 -18.41
N ARG A 98 -7.18 -2.68 -18.97
CA ARG A 98 -5.96 -1.93 -19.25
C ARG A 98 -5.32 -2.33 -20.57
N SER A 99 -4.58 -1.40 -21.17
CA SER A 99 -3.75 -1.67 -22.34
C SER A 99 -2.58 -2.60 -21.99
N GLN A 100 -1.87 -3.07 -23.00
CA GLN A 100 -0.52 -3.58 -22.80
C GLN A 100 0.35 -2.49 -22.19
N SER A 101 1.28 -2.92 -21.33
CA SER A 101 2.28 -2.01 -20.78
C SER A 101 3.27 -1.57 -21.87
N PHE A 102 3.74 -0.35 -21.74
CA PHE A 102 4.80 0.20 -22.59
C PHE A 102 5.76 1.02 -21.72
N VAL A 103 6.98 1.14 -22.17
CA VAL A 103 7.96 2.02 -21.55
C VAL A 103 7.78 3.40 -22.16
N ASN A 104 7.60 4.42 -21.32
CA ASN A 104 7.58 5.79 -21.81
C ASN A 104 9.01 6.15 -22.30
N PRO A 105 9.22 6.32 -23.61
CA PRO A 105 10.54 6.58 -24.19
C PRO A 105 10.98 8.03 -24.01
N PHE A 106 10.14 8.88 -23.45
CA PHE A 106 10.45 10.28 -23.27
C PHE A 106 11.54 10.45 -22.23
N ASP A 107 12.65 11.06 -22.62
CA ASP A 107 13.72 11.42 -21.71
C ASP A 107 13.30 12.64 -20.88
N PHE A 108 12.83 12.38 -19.68
CA PHE A 108 12.50 13.45 -18.74
C PHE A 108 13.74 14.19 -18.20
N ALA A 109 14.94 13.88 -18.65
CA ALA A 109 16.12 14.69 -18.32
C ALA A 109 15.94 16.16 -18.70
N ASN A 110 15.04 16.45 -19.64
CA ASN A 110 14.63 17.82 -19.98
C ASN A 110 13.76 18.49 -18.90
N PHE A 111 13.22 17.75 -17.94
CA PHE A 111 12.48 18.30 -16.82
C PHE A 111 13.34 18.86 -15.67
N LYS A 112 14.61 19.15 -15.94
CA LYS A 112 15.46 19.89 -14.97
C LYS A 112 14.84 21.24 -14.58
N ASP A 113 14.19 21.91 -15.53
CA ASP A 113 13.34 23.07 -15.25
C ASP A 113 11.85 22.64 -15.23
N ARG A 114 11.34 22.40 -14.04
CA ARG A 114 9.94 22.02 -13.83
C ARG A 114 8.92 23.10 -14.22
N ASN A 115 9.37 24.30 -14.57
CA ASN A 115 8.54 25.41 -15.03
C ASN A 115 8.56 25.58 -16.55
N ASP A 116 9.34 24.80 -17.29
CA ASP A 116 9.36 24.85 -18.73
C ASP A 116 7.96 24.52 -19.28
N PRO A 117 7.32 25.45 -20.05
CA PRO A 117 5.99 25.23 -20.62
C PRO A 117 5.88 23.96 -21.48
N GLU A 118 6.96 23.50 -22.09
CA GLU A 118 6.96 22.28 -22.92
C GLU A 118 6.64 21.04 -22.08
N ASN A 119 7.02 21.03 -20.81
CA ASN A 119 6.75 19.92 -19.91
C ASN A 119 5.25 19.68 -19.65
N PHE A 120 4.41 20.70 -19.86
CA PHE A 120 2.98 20.65 -19.57
C PHE A 120 2.13 20.29 -20.80
N LYS A 121 2.75 20.10 -21.97
CA LYS A 121 2.03 19.77 -23.21
C LYS A 121 1.52 18.33 -23.29
N GLY A 122 1.81 17.49 -22.31
CA GLY A 122 1.44 16.07 -22.30
C GLY A 122 2.62 15.15 -22.61
N LEU A 123 2.33 13.87 -22.83
CA LEU A 123 3.33 12.85 -23.08
C LEU A 123 3.17 12.22 -24.46
N TYR A 124 4.27 11.80 -25.07
CA TYR A 124 4.21 10.96 -26.27
C TYR A 124 4.03 9.49 -25.89
N VAL A 125 3.04 8.85 -26.50
CA VAL A 125 2.72 7.44 -26.30
C VAL A 125 2.93 6.67 -27.61
N PRO A 126 3.37 5.40 -27.58
CA PRO A 126 3.54 4.62 -28.79
C PRO A 126 2.23 4.53 -29.59
N LEU A 127 2.27 4.90 -30.86
CA LEU A 127 1.08 4.87 -31.72
C LEU A 127 0.40 3.49 -31.73
N ARG A 128 1.16 2.39 -31.64
CA ARG A 128 0.62 1.01 -31.61
C ARG A 128 -0.39 0.77 -30.48
N ILE A 129 -0.28 1.51 -29.38
CA ILE A 129 -1.19 1.37 -28.22
C ILE A 129 -2.57 1.95 -28.53
N VAL A 130 -2.64 3.01 -29.33
CA VAL A 130 -3.87 3.79 -29.56
C VAL A 130 -4.30 3.84 -31.03
N LYS A 131 -3.58 3.17 -31.92
CA LYS A 131 -3.84 3.19 -33.37
C LYS A 131 -5.25 2.67 -33.69
N GLY A 132 -6.01 3.50 -34.43
CA GLY A 132 -7.37 3.17 -34.85
C GLY A 132 -8.41 3.17 -33.74
N MET A 133 -8.06 3.63 -32.53
CA MET A 133 -9.01 3.76 -31.43
C MET A 133 -9.85 5.03 -31.57
N ASP A 134 -11.05 4.96 -31.02
CA ASP A 134 -11.95 6.08 -30.90
C ASP A 134 -11.44 7.02 -29.78
N LYS A 135 -11.13 8.27 -30.13
CA LYS A 135 -10.67 9.27 -29.18
C LYS A 135 -11.66 9.50 -28.03
N ASP A 136 -12.97 9.49 -28.34
CA ASP A 136 -13.99 9.77 -27.34
C ASP A 136 -14.09 8.62 -26.32
N ALA A 137 -13.79 7.40 -26.72
CA ALA A 137 -13.73 6.25 -25.81
C ALA A 137 -12.45 6.23 -24.91
N LEU A 138 -11.44 7.04 -25.24
CA LEU A 138 -10.24 7.25 -24.43
C LEU A 138 -10.37 8.47 -23.51
N ARG A 139 -11.29 9.39 -23.80
CA ARG A 139 -11.49 10.58 -22.96
C ARG A 139 -12.01 10.20 -21.57
N GLY A 140 -11.29 10.61 -20.53
CA GLY A 140 -11.57 10.25 -19.16
C GLY A 140 -11.06 8.87 -18.75
N ALA A 141 -10.36 8.15 -19.64
CA ALA A 141 -9.55 7.00 -19.27
C ALA A 141 -8.34 7.44 -18.43
N GLU A 142 -7.78 6.51 -17.70
CA GLU A 142 -6.72 6.77 -16.73
C GLU A 142 -5.36 6.37 -17.33
N PHE A 143 -4.40 7.27 -17.30
CA PHE A 143 -3.01 6.99 -17.65
C PHE A 143 -2.21 6.72 -16.39
N PHE A 144 -1.59 5.55 -16.34
CA PHE A 144 -0.78 5.08 -15.22
C PHE A 144 0.69 5.16 -15.56
N ILE A 145 1.50 5.67 -14.63
CA ILE A 145 2.94 5.66 -14.71
C ILE A 145 3.55 5.17 -13.40
N CYS A 146 4.32 4.07 -13.47
CA CYS A 146 5.07 3.51 -12.35
C CYS A 146 6.53 3.99 -12.44
N VAL A 147 7.03 4.59 -11.38
CA VAL A 147 8.39 5.17 -11.32
C VAL A 147 9.05 4.74 -10.02
N GLU A 148 10.06 3.91 -10.08
CA GLU A 148 10.85 3.44 -8.93
C GLU A 148 10.05 3.19 -7.63
N TRP A 149 9.73 4.22 -6.86
CA TRP A 149 8.93 4.17 -5.63
C TRP A 149 7.63 4.96 -5.69
N GLU A 150 7.34 5.63 -6.82
CA GLU A 150 6.14 6.43 -7.04
C GLU A 150 5.25 5.81 -8.12
N PHE A 151 3.98 6.10 -8.00
CA PHE A 151 2.94 5.67 -8.92
C PHE A 151 1.98 6.84 -9.12
N HIS A 152 1.72 7.20 -10.37
CA HIS A 152 0.89 8.37 -10.67
C HIS A 152 -0.21 7.99 -11.64
N VAL A 153 -1.33 8.70 -11.54
CA VAL A 153 -2.49 8.54 -12.43
C VAL A 153 -3.01 9.89 -12.82
N PHE A 154 -3.27 10.08 -14.12
CA PHE A 154 -3.94 11.28 -14.64
C PHE A 154 -5.01 10.88 -15.64
N HIS A 155 -6.08 11.68 -15.74
CA HIS A 155 -7.15 11.46 -16.71
C HIS A 155 -6.77 11.99 -18.09
N ILE A 156 -6.98 11.17 -19.12
CA ILE A 156 -6.76 11.54 -20.52
C ILE A 156 -7.87 12.48 -20.97
N THR A 157 -7.48 13.60 -21.57
CA THR A 157 -8.42 14.59 -22.11
C THR A 157 -8.52 14.54 -23.63
N ASP A 158 -7.40 14.31 -24.31
CA ASP A 158 -7.38 14.15 -25.77
C ASP A 158 -6.13 13.40 -26.27
N ILE A 159 -6.13 13.03 -27.54
CA ILE A 159 -4.97 12.52 -28.27
C ILE A 159 -4.85 13.30 -29.57
N ASP A 160 -3.68 13.89 -29.81
CA ASP A 160 -3.36 14.57 -31.07
C ASP A 160 -2.57 13.62 -31.98
N PHE A 161 -3.27 13.01 -32.94
CA PHE A 161 -2.64 12.14 -33.92
C PHE A 161 -1.83 12.91 -34.97
N ALA A 162 -1.91 14.24 -35.05
CA ALA A 162 -1.10 15.07 -35.95
C ALA A 162 0.24 15.48 -35.31
N ASP A 163 0.30 15.57 -33.97
CA ASP A 163 1.53 15.83 -33.22
C ASP A 163 2.25 14.50 -32.98
N THR A 164 3.22 14.19 -33.84
CA THR A 164 3.93 12.92 -33.85
C THR A 164 5.42 13.10 -33.65
N CYS A 165 6.05 12.13 -33.01
CA CYS A 165 7.50 11.99 -33.01
C CYS A 165 7.91 10.53 -33.22
N GLU A 166 9.16 10.31 -33.61
CA GLU A 166 9.74 8.98 -33.74
C GLU A 166 10.77 8.76 -32.63
N VAL A 167 10.60 7.68 -31.85
CA VAL A 167 11.54 7.32 -30.79
C VAL A 167 11.97 5.88 -31.00
N LYS A 168 13.27 5.65 -31.12
CA LYS A 168 13.87 4.31 -31.38
C LYS A 168 13.20 3.58 -32.55
N ASN A 169 12.92 4.29 -33.66
CA ASN A 169 12.23 3.81 -34.85
C ASN A 169 10.76 3.35 -34.59
N GLU A 170 10.12 3.84 -33.56
CA GLU A 170 8.70 3.63 -33.28
C GLU A 170 7.96 4.96 -33.32
N PRO A 171 6.84 5.08 -34.09
CA PRO A 171 6.04 6.31 -34.12
C PRO A 171 5.25 6.48 -32.83
N HIS A 172 5.23 7.70 -32.35
CA HIS A 172 4.50 8.12 -31.14
C HIS A 172 3.56 9.27 -31.47
N VAL A 173 2.51 9.42 -30.69
CA VAL A 173 1.52 10.50 -30.76
C VAL A 173 1.38 11.17 -29.41
N ARG A 174 1.04 12.48 -29.41
CA ARG A 174 0.89 13.23 -28.18
C ARG A 174 -0.45 12.94 -27.51
N MET A 175 -0.39 12.63 -26.21
CA MET A 175 -1.54 12.45 -25.33
C MET A 175 -1.61 13.62 -24.35
N HIS A 176 -2.79 14.20 -24.22
CA HIS A 176 -3.08 15.29 -23.31
C HIS A 176 -3.86 14.79 -22.09
N PHE A 177 -3.62 15.43 -20.96
CA PHE A 177 -4.19 15.06 -19.67
C PHE A 177 -4.93 16.20 -19.01
N ASP A 178 -5.66 15.90 -17.95
CA ASP A 178 -6.19 16.91 -17.05
C ASP A 178 -5.05 17.82 -16.56
N GLU A 179 -5.24 19.12 -16.71
CA GLU A 179 -4.19 20.12 -16.49
C GLU A 179 -3.72 20.16 -15.03
N GLU A 180 -4.67 20.07 -14.10
CA GLU A 180 -4.35 20.11 -12.66
C GLU A 180 -3.57 18.86 -12.24
N GLU A 181 -4.03 17.68 -12.66
CA GLU A 181 -3.43 16.40 -12.31
C GLU A 181 -2.02 16.27 -12.90
N PHE A 182 -1.86 16.61 -14.17
CA PHE A 182 -0.59 16.50 -14.87
C PHE A 182 0.43 17.54 -14.41
N SER A 183 -0.02 18.78 -14.18
CA SER A 183 0.84 19.83 -13.62
C SER A 183 1.33 19.47 -12.22
N ALA A 184 0.47 18.86 -11.41
CA ALA A 184 0.87 18.39 -10.09
C ALA A 184 1.94 17.28 -10.17
N PHE A 185 1.81 16.34 -11.11
CA PHE A 185 2.84 15.33 -11.37
C PHE A 185 4.19 15.99 -11.74
N ILE A 186 4.21 16.89 -12.72
CA ILE A 186 5.43 17.56 -13.16
C ILE A 186 6.12 18.31 -12.01
N ARG A 187 5.35 18.98 -11.15
CA ARG A 187 5.88 19.83 -10.07
C ARG A 187 6.26 19.06 -8.82
N LEU A 188 5.53 18.01 -8.48
CA LEU A 188 5.60 17.38 -7.16
C LEU A 188 6.26 15.98 -7.17
N SER A 189 6.28 15.26 -8.29
CA SER A 189 6.94 13.97 -8.35
C SER A 189 8.45 14.12 -8.14
N HIS A 190 9.01 13.36 -7.19
CA HIS A 190 10.46 13.30 -7.01
C HIS A 190 11.10 12.31 -7.98
N ALA A 191 10.43 11.21 -8.23
CA ALA A 191 10.89 10.16 -9.10
C ALA A 191 10.92 10.55 -10.58
N ILE A 192 10.42 11.73 -10.96
CA ILE A 192 10.49 12.23 -12.34
C ILE A 192 11.94 12.39 -12.84
N LEU A 193 12.89 12.52 -11.94
CA LEU A 193 14.31 12.63 -12.24
C LEU A 193 15.01 11.28 -12.45
N HIS A 194 14.35 10.17 -12.09
CA HIS A 194 14.85 8.79 -12.15
C HIS A 194 14.17 8.02 -13.29
N ILE A 195 14.70 8.09 -14.48
CA ILE A 195 13.92 7.98 -15.71
C ILE A 195 13.99 6.64 -16.45
N GLU A 196 14.91 5.78 -16.12
CA GLU A 196 15.08 4.57 -16.90
C GLU A 196 13.96 3.54 -16.65
N ASN A 197 13.37 3.04 -17.75
CA ASN A 197 12.44 1.90 -17.78
C ASN A 197 11.13 2.03 -17.00
N ARG A 198 10.41 3.14 -17.16
CA ARG A 198 9.08 3.31 -16.57
C ARG A 198 8.03 2.49 -17.26
N GLU A 199 7.28 1.75 -16.48
CA GLU A 199 6.09 1.07 -16.98
C GLU A 199 4.90 2.02 -17.01
N CYS A 200 4.32 2.21 -18.20
CA CYS A 200 3.10 2.97 -18.40
C CYS A 200 2.01 2.07 -19.00
N PHE A 201 0.77 2.40 -18.72
CA PHE A 201 -0.39 1.79 -19.37
C PHE A 201 -1.61 2.72 -19.28
N ILE A 202 -2.58 2.49 -20.16
CA ILE A 202 -3.87 3.17 -20.14
C ILE A 202 -4.89 2.19 -19.56
N ALA A 203 -5.72 2.65 -18.63
CA ALA A 203 -6.76 1.83 -18.02
C ALA A 203 -8.12 2.52 -18.01
N ASN A 204 -9.13 1.80 -17.54
CA ASN A 204 -10.49 2.29 -17.37
C ASN A 204 -11.15 2.77 -18.68
N SER A 205 -10.86 2.09 -19.79
CA SER A 205 -11.56 2.28 -21.06
C SER A 205 -12.12 0.96 -21.57
N PRO A 206 -13.33 0.94 -22.14
CA PRO A 206 -13.92 -0.28 -22.72
C PRO A 206 -13.11 -0.82 -23.90
N LEU A 207 -12.25 -0.02 -24.50
CA LEU A 207 -11.34 -0.44 -25.59
C LEU A 207 -10.32 -1.51 -25.16
N PHE A 208 -10.03 -1.59 -23.88
CA PHE A 208 -9.03 -2.51 -23.32
C PHE A 208 -9.65 -3.69 -22.55
N LEU A 209 -10.97 -3.92 -22.72
CA LEU A 209 -11.64 -5.03 -22.02
C LEU A 209 -11.09 -6.38 -22.47
N THR A 210 -10.61 -7.13 -21.52
CA THR A 210 -10.24 -8.54 -21.64
C THR A 210 -11.21 -9.41 -20.85
N GLU A 211 -11.14 -10.72 -21.01
CA GLU A 211 -12.01 -11.64 -20.27
C GLU A 211 -11.88 -11.44 -18.75
N ASN A 212 -13.01 -11.36 -18.06
CA ASN A 212 -13.11 -11.07 -16.62
C ASN A 212 -12.52 -9.71 -16.18
N SER A 213 -12.64 -8.68 -17.02
CA SER A 213 -12.27 -7.31 -16.67
C SER A 213 -13.44 -6.32 -16.80
N PHE A 214 -13.30 -5.15 -16.21
CA PHE A 214 -14.30 -4.09 -16.26
C PHE A 214 -13.71 -2.74 -16.62
N ALA A 215 -14.58 -1.83 -17.10
CA ALA A 215 -14.28 -0.41 -17.25
C ALA A 215 -15.50 0.43 -16.87
N TYR A 216 -15.28 1.65 -16.41
CA TYR A 216 -16.34 2.61 -16.14
C TYR A 216 -16.14 3.89 -16.93
N GLU A 217 -16.96 4.07 -17.93
CA GLU A 217 -16.99 5.27 -18.76
C GLU A 217 -17.79 6.38 -18.04
N LYS A 218 -17.08 7.28 -17.38
CA LYS A 218 -17.64 8.31 -16.51
C LYS A 218 -18.60 9.26 -17.24
N ALA A 219 -18.23 9.71 -18.44
CA ALA A 219 -19.03 10.64 -19.24
C ALA A 219 -20.42 10.10 -19.56
N THR A 220 -20.52 8.83 -19.91
CA THR A 220 -21.77 8.16 -20.24
C THR A 220 -22.39 7.45 -19.03
N ARG A 221 -21.69 7.32 -17.92
CA ARG A 221 -22.01 6.53 -16.72
C ARG A 221 -22.28 5.07 -17.07
N THR A 222 -21.52 4.52 -17.97
CA THR A 222 -21.67 3.14 -18.41
C THR A 222 -20.61 2.28 -17.74
N LEU A 223 -21.06 1.33 -16.94
CA LEU A 223 -20.23 0.23 -16.46
C LEU A 223 -20.17 -0.85 -17.53
N TRP A 224 -18.98 -1.20 -17.95
CA TRP A 224 -18.69 -2.25 -18.90
C TRP A 224 -18.05 -3.44 -18.18
N TYR A 225 -18.42 -4.63 -18.56
CA TYR A 225 -17.85 -5.88 -18.07
C TYR A 225 -17.77 -6.90 -19.19
N LYS A 226 -16.66 -7.61 -19.29
CA LYS A 226 -16.48 -8.72 -20.20
C LYS A 226 -16.22 -10.00 -19.42
N GLY A 227 -17.01 -11.03 -19.65
CA GLY A 227 -16.94 -12.34 -18.99
C GLY A 227 -18.11 -13.21 -19.41
N ALA A 228 -18.18 -14.42 -18.88
CA ALA A 228 -19.21 -15.40 -19.25
C ALA A 228 -20.63 -14.96 -18.90
N ASP A 229 -20.81 -14.28 -17.78
CA ASP A 229 -22.08 -13.75 -17.29
C ASP A 229 -21.87 -12.60 -16.30
N THR A 230 -22.97 -11.93 -15.93
CA THR A 230 -22.98 -10.81 -14.97
C THR A 230 -23.48 -11.20 -13.58
N LYS A 231 -23.67 -12.50 -13.32
CA LYS A 231 -24.12 -12.99 -12.02
C LYS A 231 -23.02 -12.78 -10.98
N GLY A 232 -23.42 -12.50 -9.75
CA GLY A 232 -22.48 -12.31 -8.63
C GLY A 232 -21.72 -10.98 -8.63
N ILE A 233 -21.96 -10.09 -9.64
CA ILE A 233 -21.33 -8.77 -9.67
C ILE A 233 -21.93 -7.86 -8.60
N SER A 234 -21.04 -7.22 -7.83
CA SER A 234 -21.40 -6.21 -6.84
C SER A 234 -20.48 -4.97 -6.96
N LEU A 235 -21.08 -3.81 -6.70
CA LEU A 235 -20.42 -2.50 -6.81
C LEU A 235 -20.17 -1.95 -5.42
N PRO A 236 -18.91 -1.74 -5.02
CA PRO A 236 -18.57 -1.02 -3.80
C PRO A 236 -19.08 0.43 -3.83
N ARG A 237 -19.62 0.89 -2.69
CA ARG A 237 -20.24 2.22 -2.54
C ARG A 237 -19.76 2.95 -1.31
N SER A 238 -18.77 2.43 -0.61
CA SER A 238 -18.22 3.05 0.59
C SER A 238 -16.71 2.91 0.60
N GLU A 239 -16.02 3.92 1.06
CA GLU A 239 -14.58 3.88 1.31
C GLU A 239 -14.27 3.27 2.68
N ASN A 240 -15.22 3.33 3.62
CA ASN A 240 -15.06 2.83 4.98
C ASN A 240 -16.26 1.97 5.40
N LEU A 241 -16.04 1.00 6.28
CA LEU A 241 -17.10 0.18 6.87
C LEU A 241 -17.28 0.48 8.36
N LEU A 242 -16.18 0.72 9.06
CA LEU A 242 -16.16 1.04 10.48
C LEU A 242 -15.21 2.21 10.73
N ILE A 243 -15.71 3.26 11.38
CA ILE A 243 -14.93 4.44 11.77
C ILE A 243 -15.02 4.58 13.28
N LEU A 244 -13.88 4.50 13.97
CA LEU A 244 -13.80 4.54 15.42
C LEU A 244 -12.88 5.68 15.87
N LYS A 245 -13.40 6.56 16.72
CA LYS A 245 -12.65 7.73 17.20
C LYS A 245 -12.75 7.87 18.71
N ASN A 246 -11.65 8.27 19.34
CA ASN A 246 -11.64 8.65 20.77
C ASN A 246 -12.24 7.59 21.71
N LEU A 247 -12.03 6.30 21.41
CA LEU A 247 -12.58 5.18 22.17
C LEU A 247 -11.51 4.50 23.01
N SER A 248 -11.95 3.88 24.10
CA SER A 248 -11.10 3.07 24.98
C SER A 248 -11.52 1.60 24.97
N ASN A 249 -10.54 0.70 25.09
CA ASN A 249 -10.74 -0.75 25.28
C ASN A 249 -11.69 -1.38 24.24
N VAL A 250 -11.45 -1.12 22.95
CA VAL A 250 -12.25 -1.69 21.87
C VAL A 250 -11.71 -3.06 21.46
N THR A 251 -12.59 -4.04 21.38
CA THR A 251 -12.29 -5.38 20.84
C THR A 251 -13.17 -5.67 19.62
N ILE A 252 -12.56 -5.99 18.48
CA ILE A 252 -13.23 -6.44 17.26
C ILE A 252 -12.74 -7.86 16.98
N ARG A 253 -13.67 -8.83 16.99
CA ARG A 253 -13.30 -10.23 16.87
C ARG A 253 -14.17 -10.98 15.85
N GLY A 254 -13.53 -11.78 14.99
CA GLY A 254 -14.21 -12.74 14.11
C GLY A 254 -15.10 -12.11 13.07
N ILE A 255 -14.85 -10.86 12.67
CA ILE A 255 -15.64 -10.13 11.67
C ILE A 255 -14.92 -10.17 10.33
N GLY A 256 -15.69 -10.44 9.25
CA GLY A 256 -15.23 -10.23 7.88
C GLY A 256 -15.52 -8.79 7.42
N PHE A 257 -14.61 -8.20 6.68
CA PHE A 257 -14.73 -6.88 6.04
C PHE A 257 -14.45 -7.04 4.54
N THR A 258 -15.35 -6.52 3.68
CA THR A 258 -15.19 -6.66 2.22
C THR A 258 -15.86 -5.53 1.46
N GLY A 259 -15.45 -5.31 0.23
CA GLY A 259 -16.19 -4.48 -0.71
C GLY A 259 -16.15 -2.99 -0.42
N THR A 260 -15.00 -2.45 -0.07
CA THR A 260 -14.75 -1.01 -0.11
C THR A 260 -14.18 -0.60 -1.46
N THR A 261 -14.18 0.70 -1.74
CA THR A 261 -13.53 1.32 -2.89
C THR A 261 -12.68 2.50 -2.45
N SER A 262 -11.93 3.09 -3.38
CA SER A 262 -11.33 4.41 -3.21
C SER A 262 -11.83 5.34 -4.31
N ALA A 263 -12.34 6.49 -3.93
CA ALA A 263 -12.82 7.51 -4.86
C ALA A 263 -11.71 8.41 -5.41
N THR A 264 -10.50 8.33 -4.88
CA THR A 264 -9.39 9.24 -5.24
C THR A 264 -9.02 9.14 -6.71
N LEU A 265 -8.70 7.92 -7.20
CA LEU A 265 -8.28 7.74 -8.60
C LEU A 265 -9.32 8.25 -9.61
N PRO A 266 -10.61 7.86 -9.52
CA PRO A 266 -11.59 8.27 -10.51
C PRO A 266 -12.04 9.75 -10.41
N LEU A 267 -11.72 10.44 -9.32
CA LEU A 267 -12.11 11.84 -9.14
C LEU A 267 -10.99 12.83 -9.43
N HIS A 268 -9.77 12.51 -9.06
CA HIS A 268 -8.68 13.47 -8.97
C HIS A 268 -7.35 12.95 -9.52
N GLY A 269 -7.33 11.76 -10.13
CA GLY A 269 -6.05 11.10 -10.41
C GLY A 269 -5.24 10.89 -9.11
N TYR A 270 -3.91 10.77 -9.21
CA TYR A 270 -3.07 10.52 -8.05
C TYR A 270 -1.63 10.96 -8.28
N VAL A 271 -1.12 11.83 -7.44
CA VAL A 271 0.31 12.16 -7.36
C VAL A 271 0.88 11.53 -6.10
N SER A 272 1.43 10.35 -6.27
CA SER A 272 1.75 9.47 -5.15
C SER A 272 2.82 10.01 -4.23
N HIS A 273 2.61 9.71 -2.97
CA HIS A 273 3.64 9.68 -1.96
C HIS A 273 3.58 8.32 -1.28
N GLN A 274 4.71 7.79 -0.83
CA GLN A 274 4.71 6.59 0.00
C GLN A 274 3.72 6.73 1.16
N ALA A 275 3.36 5.66 1.82
CA ALA A 275 2.44 5.69 2.95
C ALA A 275 0.96 5.99 2.62
N ASN A 276 0.50 5.75 1.39
CA ASN A 276 -0.87 6.05 0.95
C ASN A 276 -1.24 7.53 1.14
N ALA A 277 -0.41 8.40 0.62
CA ALA A 277 -0.67 9.83 0.60
C ALA A 277 -0.58 10.38 -0.83
N ASP A 278 -1.43 11.32 -1.15
CA ASP A 278 -1.33 12.15 -2.35
C ASP A 278 -0.56 13.42 -1.99
N LYS A 279 0.40 13.80 -2.81
CA LYS A 279 1.23 15.00 -2.56
C LYS A 279 0.45 16.30 -2.53
N ARG A 280 -0.76 16.31 -3.13
CA ARG A 280 -1.67 17.48 -3.12
C ARG A 280 -2.60 17.49 -1.91
N TYR A 281 -3.11 16.33 -1.53
CA TYR A 281 -4.23 16.20 -0.58
C TYR A 281 -3.87 15.51 0.73
N GLY A 282 -2.64 15.00 0.85
CA GLY A 282 -2.17 14.31 2.04
C GLY A 282 -2.66 12.87 2.15
N LYS A 283 -2.78 12.37 3.38
CA LYS A 283 -3.09 10.97 3.68
C LYS A 283 -4.47 10.56 3.19
N LEU A 284 -4.56 9.51 2.38
CA LEU A 284 -5.82 8.93 1.95
C LEU A 284 -6.51 8.21 3.13
N ARG A 285 -7.80 8.50 3.34
CA ARG A 285 -8.56 8.01 4.50
C ARG A 285 -9.49 6.84 4.18
N CYS A 286 -9.33 6.17 3.06
CA CYS A 286 -10.12 4.99 2.70
C CYS A 286 -9.56 3.73 3.39
N ALA A 287 -10.40 3.09 4.21
CA ALA A 287 -10.05 1.85 4.93
C ALA A 287 -11.30 1.10 5.37
N ALA A 288 -11.25 -0.23 5.38
CA ALA A 288 -12.36 -1.00 5.95
C ALA A 288 -12.58 -0.65 7.42
N VAL A 289 -11.50 -0.51 8.19
CA VAL A 289 -11.51 -0.01 9.57
C VAL A 289 -10.61 1.22 9.66
N LEU A 290 -11.20 2.38 9.91
CA LEU A 290 -10.51 3.65 10.13
C LEU A 290 -10.56 4.03 11.60
N THR A 291 -9.41 4.34 12.21
CA THR A 291 -9.36 4.71 13.62
C THR A 291 -8.54 5.97 13.87
N ASP A 292 -8.89 6.71 14.91
CA ASP A 292 -8.16 7.91 15.36
C ASP A 292 -8.33 8.09 16.88
N GLY A 293 -7.25 8.31 17.63
CA GLY A 293 -7.30 8.56 19.07
C GLY A 293 -7.78 7.37 19.91
N MET A 294 -7.31 6.15 19.62
CA MET A 294 -7.71 4.94 20.33
C MET A 294 -6.86 4.72 21.59
N ASN A 295 -7.51 4.31 22.68
CA ASN A 295 -6.84 3.88 23.90
C ASN A 295 -7.17 2.41 24.20
N GLY A 296 -6.41 1.50 23.62
CA GLY A 296 -6.70 0.07 23.65
C GLY A 296 -7.58 -0.38 22.46
N LEU A 297 -6.95 -0.97 21.44
CA LEU A 297 -7.65 -1.59 20.32
C LEU A 297 -7.15 -3.03 20.14
N LYS A 298 -8.07 -4.00 20.13
CA LYS A 298 -7.77 -5.39 19.76
C LYS A 298 -8.57 -5.77 18.53
N LEU A 299 -7.84 -6.14 17.47
CA LEU A 299 -8.39 -6.68 16.24
C LEU A 299 -7.93 -8.13 16.11
N GLU A 300 -8.84 -9.08 16.27
CA GLU A 300 -8.53 -10.49 16.44
C GLU A 300 -9.37 -11.39 15.52
N HIS A 301 -8.73 -12.35 14.86
CA HIS A 301 -9.43 -13.35 14.03
C HIS A 301 -10.38 -12.74 12.97
N CYS A 302 -10.04 -11.54 12.49
CA CYS A 302 -10.81 -10.84 11.48
C CYS A 302 -10.32 -11.20 10.07
N ARG A 303 -11.21 -11.08 9.09
CA ARG A 303 -10.88 -11.31 7.69
C ARG A 303 -11.16 -10.06 6.87
N PHE A 304 -10.18 -9.63 6.11
CA PHE A 304 -10.26 -8.50 5.19
C PHE A 304 -10.07 -9.00 3.77
N THR A 305 -11.05 -8.78 2.88
CA THR A 305 -10.98 -9.30 1.51
C THR A 305 -11.57 -8.34 0.50
N ALA A 306 -10.94 -8.24 -0.68
CA ALA A 306 -11.44 -7.44 -1.80
C ALA A 306 -11.77 -6.00 -1.38
N LEU A 307 -10.75 -5.27 -0.93
CA LEU A 307 -10.84 -3.89 -0.49
C LEU A 307 -10.11 -2.97 -1.47
N GLY A 308 -10.74 -1.88 -1.90
CA GLY A 308 -10.08 -0.86 -2.73
C GLY A 308 -9.19 0.11 -1.95
N GLY A 309 -9.34 0.17 -0.61
CA GLY A 309 -8.53 0.96 0.31
C GLY A 309 -7.65 0.11 1.22
N ASN A 310 -7.35 0.66 2.41
CA ASN A 310 -6.61 -0.05 3.45
C ASN A 310 -7.50 -1.07 4.18
N GLY A 311 -6.89 -2.09 4.78
CA GLY A 311 -7.57 -2.96 5.74
C GLY A 311 -7.84 -2.21 7.05
N LEU A 312 -6.79 -1.95 7.82
CA LEU A 312 -6.80 -1.07 9.00
C LEU A 312 -5.98 0.19 8.68
N LEU A 313 -6.56 1.35 8.92
CA LEU A 313 -5.87 2.63 8.93
C LEU A 313 -6.02 3.29 10.29
N MET A 314 -4.91 3.52 10.97
CA MET A 314 -4.85 4.23 12.23
C MET A 314 -4.09 5.54 12.07
N LEU A 315 -4.70 6.66 12.40
CA LEU A 315 -4.14 7.98 12.11
C LEU A 315 -3.21 8.50 13.21
N ASN A 316 -3.74 8.92 14.35
CA ASN A 316 -2.96 9.65 15.35
C ASN A 316 -3.26 9.16 16.77
N ASN A 317 -2.36 9.48 17.72
CA ASN A 317 -2.60 9.49 19.16
C ASN A 317 -3.33 8.25 19.67
N SER A 318 -2.80 7.08 19.33
CA SER A 318 -3.36 5.81 19.76
C SER A 318 -2.36 5.05 20.63
N ARG A 319 -2.84 4.14 21.48
CA ARG A 319 -1.99 3.30 22.32
C ARG A 319 -2.63 1.94 22.59
N ASP A 320 -1.77 1.00 23.00
CA ASP A 320 -2.16 -0.37 23.39
C ASP A 320 -2.95 -1.08 22.29
N VAL A 321 -2.33 -1.13 21.09
CA VAL A 321 -2.93 -1.68 19.87
C VAL A 321 -2.47 -3.10 19.63
N THR A 322 -3.39 -4.02 19.39
CA THR A 322 -3.10 -5.40 19.01
C THR A 322 -3.87 -5.79 17.74
N VAL A 323 -3.14 -6.22 16.72
CA VAL A 323 -3.69 -6.85 15.50
C VAL A 323 -3.11 -8.26 15.40
N ARG A 324 -3.95 -9.28 15.58
CA ARG A 324 -3.46 -10.66 15.59
C ARG A 324 -4.41 -11.67 14.99
N TYR A 325 -3.85 -12.71 14.40
CA TYR A 325 -4.59 -13.82 13.79
C TYR A 325 -5.62 -13.34 12.75
N CYS A 326 -5.33 -12.23 12.07
CA CYS A 326 -6.16 -11.70 11.00
C CYS A 326 -5.65 -12.15 9.62
N ASP A 327 -6.57 -12.28 8.68
CA ASP A 327 -6.27 -12.61 7.29
C ASP A 327 -6.64 -11.43 6.39
N PHE A 328 -5.70 -10.95 5.59
CA PHE A 328 -5.86 -9.87 4.63
C PHE A 328 -5.56 -10.39 3.23
N THR A 329 -6.54 -10.31 2.32
CA THR A 329 -6.40 -10.83 0.96
C THR A 329 -6.99 -9.85 -0.05
N ASP A 330 -6.27 -9.57 -1.13
CA ASP A 330 -6.70 -8.63 -2.16
C ASP A 330 -7.01 -7.24 -1.60
N ILE A 331 -6.01 -6.62 -1.01
CA ILE A 331 -6.09 -5.29 -0.41
C ILE A 331 -5.52 -4.25 -1.38
N GLY A 332 -6.31 -3.28 -1.79
CA GLY A 332 -5.92 -2.27 -2.78
C GLY A 332 -4.78 -1.36 -2.32
N MET A 333 -4.69 -1.09 -1.01
CA MET A 333 -3.62 -0.33 -0.37
C MET A 333 -2.90 -1.20 0.68
N SER A 334 -2.59 -0.65 1.86
CA SER A 334 -1.96 -1.40 2.96
C SER A 334 -2.95 -2.29 3.69
N ALA A 335 -2.55 -3.50 4.06
CA ALA A 335 -3.30 -4.33 5.00
C ALA A 335 -3.40 -3.65 6.38
N VAL A 336 -2.26 -3.13 6.87
CA VAL A 336 -2.17 -2.34 8.10
C VAL A 336 -1.35 -1.08 7.84
N ASN A 337 -1.91 0.07 8.18
CA ASN A 337 -1.27 1.37 8.02
C ASN A 337 -1.43 2.20 9.29
N ILE A 338 -0.32 2.50 9.97
CA ILE A 338 -0.30 3.25 11.22
C ILE A 338 0.58 4.48 11.08
N GLY A 339 0.03 5.61 11.52
CA GLY A 339 0.69 6.92 11.50
C GLY A 339 0.28 7.79 10.33
N ASN A 340 0.46 9.08 10.53
CA ASN A 340 0.10 10.10 9.54
C ASN A 340 1.29 11.04 9.30
N PRO A 341 2.12 10.77 8.29
CA PRO A 341 3.30 11.57 8.03
C PRO A 341 2.99 12.99 7.51
N THR A 342 1.75 13.26 7.15
CA THR A 342 1.31 14.59 6.67
C THR A 342 0.88 15.53 7.79
N THR A 343 0.79 15.04 9.04
CA THR A 343 0.60 15.89 10.22
C THR A 343 1.95 16.36 10.77
N ASP A 344 1.93 17.24 11.76
CA ASP A 344 3.14 17.65 12.47
C ASP A 344 3.73 16.44 13.24
N TRP A 345 4.62 15.71 12.58
CA TRP A 345 5.29 14.53 13.13
C TRP A 345 6.25 14.86 14.28
N LYS A 346 6.54 16.14 14.51
CA LYS A 346 7.30 16.62 15.66
C LYS A 346 6.46 16.68 16.93
N ASN A 347 5.15 16.64 16.80
CA ASN A 347 4.25 16.63 17.93
C ASN A 347 4.13 15.21 18.51
N GLU A 348 4.71 14.99 19.69
CA GLU A 348 4.66 13.69 20.39
C GLU A 348 3.23 13.21 20.66
N LEU A 349 2.25 14.12 20.75
CA LEU A 349 0.84 13.76 20.95
C LEU A 349 0.24 13.03 19.73
N ASN A 350 0.88 13.10 18.56
CA ASN A 350 0.43 12.38 17.37
C ASN A 350 0.99 10.96 17.28
N ARG A 351 1.84 10.55 18.24
CA ARG A 351 2.49 9.25 18.26
C ARG A 351 1.53 8.13 18.67
N THR A 352 1.71 6.97 18.08
CA THR A 352 1.04 5.73 18.50
C THR A 352 2.00 4.92 19.37
N GLU A 353 1.51 4.38 20.50
CA GLU A 353 2.32 3.68 21.49
C GLU A 353 1.87 2.22 21.67
N ASN A 354 2.83 1.34 22.00
CA ASN A 354 2.58 -0.07 22.35
C ASN A 354 1.78 -0.84 21.29
N VAL A 355 2.33 -0.96 20.09
CA VAL A 355 1.70 -1.64 18.96
C VAL A 355 2.19 -3.07 18.85
N THR A 356 1.28 -4.03 18.76
CA THR A 356 1.58 -5.44 18.48
C THR A 356 0.83 -5.89 17.22
N ILE A 357 1.57 -6.28 16.17
CA ILE A 357 1.04 -6.85 14.93
C ILE A 357 1.68 -8.24 14.79
N THR A 358 0.92 -9.28 15.05
CA THR A 358 1.51 -10.62 15.15
C THR A 358 0.62 -11.71 14.58
N ARG A 359 1.24 -12.72 13.95
CA ARG A 359 0.56 -13.92 13.44
C ARG A 359 -0.61 -13.59 12.50
N ASN A 360 -0.44 -12.59 11.63
CA ASN A 360 -1.37 -12.27 10.57
C ASN A 360 -0.90 -12.86 9.23
N THR A 361 -1.83 -13.14 8.33
CA THR A 361 -1.55 -13.50 6.95
C THR A 361 -1.98 -12.37 6.03
N ILE A 362 -1.08 -11.91 5.17
CA ILE A 362 -1.32 -10.85 4.18
C ILE A 362 -0.98 -11.42 2.80
N THR A 363 -1.96 -11.44 1.90
CA THR A 363 -1.77 -11.94 0.54
C THR A 363 -2.34 -10.95 -0.47
N ARG A 364 -1.54 -10.58 -1.45
CA ARG A 364 -1.89 -9.62 -2.52
C ARG A 364 -2.32 -8.26 -1.96
N ALA A 365 -1.34 -7.49 -1.50
CA ALA A 365 -1.57 -6.13 -1.00
C ALA A 365 -0.95 -5.07 -1.92
N ALA A 366 -1.56 -3.89 -1.93
CA ALA A 366 -1.12 -2.67 -2.60
C ALA A 366 -1.16 -2.70 -4.14
N PHE A 367 -1.97 -3.54 -4.78
CA PHE A 367 -2.02 -3.62 -6.24
C PHE A 367 -2.87 -2.52 -6.92
N SER A 368 -3.81 -1.89 -6.21
CA SER A 368 -4.53 -0.72 -6.73
C SER A 368 -3.75 0.59 -6.53
N TYR A 369 -2.93 0.64 -5.48
CA TYR A 369 -2.05 1.76 -5.15
C TYR A 369 -0.63 1.26 -4.92
N PRO A 370 0.14 0.97 -5.98
CA PRO A 370 1.43 0.29 -5.88
C PRO A 370 2.50 0.98 -5.03
N SER A 371 2.41 2.27 -4.76
CA SER A 371 3.33 2.97 -3.85
C SER A 371 3.04 2.74 -2.36
N ALA A 372 1.99 1.99 -2.04
CA ALA A 372 1.69 1.55 -0.69
C ALA A 372 2.53 0.33 -0.30
N ALA A 373 3.00 0.28 0.94
CA ALA A 373 3.53 -0.95 1.52
C ALA A 373 2.41 -1.82 2.09
N ALA A 374 2.57 -3.15 2.09
CA ALA A 374 1.55 -4.02 2.68
C ALA A 374 1.34 -3.74 4.17
N VAL A 375 2.43 -3.46 4.90
CA VAL A 375 2.40 -2.96 6.29
C VAL A 375 3.23 -1.67 6.34
N TYR A 376 2.60 -0.56 6.67
CA TYR A 376 3.25 0.74 6.83
C TYR A 376 3.11 1.24 8.26
N LEU A 377 4.24 1.62 8.87
CA LEU A 377 4.31 2.05 10.27
C LEU A 377 5.22 3.26 10.42
N SER A 378 4.67 4.36 10.88
CA SER A 378 5.44 5.56 11.24
C SER A 378 4.92 6.17 12.54
N MET A 379 5.72 6.98 13.21
CA MET A 379 5.34 7.65 14.44
C MET A 379 4.94 6.68 15.56
N VAL A 380 5.72 5.59 15.73
CA VAL A 380 5.40 4.54 16.71
C VAL A 380 6.49 4.45 17.78
N ASP A 381 6.07 4.29 19.04
CA ASP A 381 6.90 3.94 20.19
C ASP A 381 6.45 2.61 20.80
N GLY A 382 7.34 1.62 20.83
CA GLY A 382 6.98 0.29 21.30
C GLY A 382 6.23 -0.53 20.25
N LEU A 383 6.94 -0.99 19.20
CA LEU A 383 6.40 -1.86 18.15
C LEU A 383 6.89 -3.30 18.33
N LYS A 384 5.95 -4.25 18.23
CA LYS A 384 6.23 -5.68 18.01
C LYS A 384 5.54 -6.11 16.72
N LEU A 385 6.32 -6.30 15.66
CA LEU A 385 5.86 -6.76 14.35
C LEU A 385 6.44 -8.16 14.10
N THR A 386 5.70 -9.21 14.50
CA THR A 386 6.30 -10.53 14.66
C THR A 386 5.48 -11.66 14.05
N HIS A 387 6.15 -12.64 13.46
CA HIS A 387 5.54 -13.89 12.96
C HIS A 387 4.37 -13.66 11.99
N ASN A 388 4.42 -12.62 11.16
CA ASN A 388 3.44 -12.43 10.10
C ASN A 388 3.92 -13.12 8.81
N THR A 389 2.97 -13.68 8.05
CA THR A 389 3.21 -14.18 6.70
C THR A 389 2.71 -13.16 5.70
N ILE A 390 3.59 -12.66 4.83
CA ILE A 390 3.27 -11.67 3.80
C ILE A 390 3.66 -12.25 2.45
N HIS A 391 2.72 -12.32 1.52
CA HIS A 391 2.90 -12.90 0.21
C HIS A 391 2.30 -12.01 -0.89
N GLU A 392 3.02 -11.81 -1.99
CA GLU A 392 2.63 -10.96 -3.11
C GLU A 392 2.32 -9.52 -2.72
N THR A 393 3.32 -8.65 -2.82
CA THR A 393 3.12 -7.21 -2.63
C THR A 393 3.58 -6.43 -3.85
N ALA A 394 2.85 -5.36 -4.20
CA ALA A 394 3.21 -4.52 -5.34
C ALA A 394 4.51 -3.74 -5.11
N TYR A 395 4.79 -3.39 -3.87
CA TYR A 395 5.96 -2.65 -3.41
C TYR A 395 6.54 -3.30 -2.15
N SER A 396 7.20 -2.54 -1.29
CA SER A 396 7.75 -3.04 -0.03
C SER A 396 6.69 -3.78 0.79
N ALA A 397 7.05 -4.94 1.33
CA ALA A 397 6.12 -5.68 2.17
C ALA A 397 5.93 -4.98 3.53
N ILE A 398 7.03 -4.58 4.16
CA ILE A 398 7.03 -3.80 5.41
C ILE A 398 7.80 -2.51 5.16
N SER A 399 7.19 -1.36 5.49
CA SER A 399 7.83 -0.04 5.44
C SER A 399 7.76 0.63 6.79
N LEU A 400 8.92 1.00 7.33
CA LEU A 400 9.14 1.48 8.69
C LEU A 400 9.71 2.88 8.68
N GLY A 401 9.04 3.81 9.35
CA GLY A 401 9.53 5.17 9.53
C GLY A 401 9.09 6.15 8.46
N TRP A 402 9.60 7.37 8.57
CA TRP A 402 9.33 8.49 7.67
C TRP A 402 10.40 9.56 7.79
N GLY A 403 10.66 10.27 6.69
CA GLY A 403 11.53 11.43 6.64
C GLY A 403 12.96 11.13 6.19
N TRP A 404 13.30 11.69 5.04
CA TRP A 404 14.64 11.62 4.42
C TRP A 404 15.45 12.90 4.67
N SER A 405 15.04 13.76 5.62
CA SER A 405 15.62 15.08 5.84
C SER A 405 16.87 15.04 6.72
N PRO A 406 17.88 15.87 6.46
CA PRO A 406 19.04 16.10 7.34
C PRO A 406 18.65 16.54 8.76
N VAL A 407 17.46 17.06 8.95
CA VAL A 407 16.87 17.43 10.25
C VAL A 407 16.84 16.25 11.24
N SER A 408 16.86 15.02 10.72
CA SER A 408 16.92 13.79 11.51
C SER A 408 18.26 13.56 12.24
N TYR A 409 19.29 14.36 11.98
CA TYR A 409 20.65 14.15 12.53
C TYR A 409 20.97 14.91 13.79
N LYS A 410 20.18 15.90 14.16
CA LYS A 410 20.52 16.71 15.33
C LYS A 410 20.29 15.93 16.62
N PRO A 411 21.30 15.78 17.48
CA PRO A 411 21.13 15.14 18.76
C PRO A 411 19.98 15.80 19.54
N GLY A 412 18.99 15.00 19.94
CA GLY A 412 17.82 15.47 20.70
C GLY A 412 16.59 15.81 19.87
N GLU A 413 16.63 15.67 18.53
CA GLU A 413 15.43 15.76 17.70
C GLU A 413 14.56 14.51 17.79
N GLN A 414 13.29 14.69 17.47
CA GLN A 414 12.27 13.65 17.56
C GLN A 414 12.56 12.53 16.57
N VAL A 415 12.55 11.32 17.07
CA VAL A 415 12.72 10.13 16.27
C VAL A 415 11.38 9.60 15.79
N ASN A 416 11.36 9.08 14.59
CA ASN A 416 10.14 8.57 13.96
C ASN A 416 9.67 7.26 14.60
N LEU A 417 10.60 6.33 14.80
CA LEU A 417 10.34 5.05 15.44
C LEU A 417 11.27 4.84 16.63
N ARG A 418 10.77 4.18 17.67
CA ARG A 418 11.58 3.79 18.83
C ARG A 418 11.02 2.55 19.51
N ASN A 419 11.89 1.78 20.17
CA ASN A 419 11.52 0.54 20.85
C ASN A 419 10.83 -0.48 19.92
N VAL A 420 11.45 -0.76 18.77
CA VAL A 420 10.89 -1.58 17.70
C VAL A 420 11.52 -2.98 17.71
N ASP A 421 10.70 -4.01 17.56
CA ASP A 421 11.09 -5.39 17.33
C ASP A 421 10.34 -5.93 16.10
N VAL A 422 11.08 -6.15 15.00
CA VAL A 422 10.59 -6.75 13.77
C VAL A 422 11.23 -8.11 13.63
N SER A 423 10.51 -9.17 14.02
CA SER A 423 11.13 -10.49 14.10
C SER A 423 10.23 -11.64 13.66
N GLY A 424 10.87 -12.69 13.13
CA GLY A 424 10.21 -13.92 12.75
C GLY A 424 9.16 -13.79 11.65
N ASN A 425 9.19 -12.73 10.83
CA ASN A 425 8.26 -12.58 9.73
C ASN A 425 8.72 -13.38 8.51
N ARG A 426 7.76 -13.96 7.75
CA ARG A 426 7.99 -14.60 6.46
C ARG A 426 7.43 -13.73 5.36
N ILE A 427 8.28 -13.33 4.42
CA ILE A 427 7.92 -12.43 3.31
C ILE A 427 8.30 -13.09 2.00
N THR A 428 7.33 -13.28 1.10
CA THR A 428 7.58 -13.90 -0.19
C THR A 428 6.91 -13.11 -1.32
N GLU A 429 7.52 -13.13 -2.53
CA GLU A 429 6.99 -12.47 -3.73
C GLU A 429 6.67 -10.98 -3.51
N TYR A 430 7.56 -10.27 -2.84
CA TYR A 430 7.47 -8.81 -2.63
C TYR A 430 7.96 -8.02 -3.85
N MET A 431 7.64 -6.73 -3.92
CA MET A 431 8.12 -5.78 -4.95
C MET A 431 7.75 -6.21 -6.38
N GLN A 432 6.48 -6.58 -6.62
CA GLN A 432 6.05 -7.09 -7.93
C GLN A 432 5.93 -6.00 -9.02
N LEU A 433 5.71 -4.74 -8.66
CA LEU A 433 5.48 -3.64 -9.59
C LEU A 433 6.51 -2.51 -9.46
N LEU A 434 6.76 -2.02 -8.27
CA LEU A 434 7.77 -0.99 -8.01
C LEU A 434 9.08 -1.64 -7.55
N TYR A 435 10.20 -0.95 -7.70
CA TYR A 435 11.52 -1.59 -7.61
C TYR A 435 12.57 -0.87 -6.76
N ASP A 436 12.30 0.32 -6.22
CA ASP A 436 13.20 0.95 -5.24
C ASP A 436 12.63 0.85 -3.84
N GLY A 437 12.83 -0.28 -3.22
CA GLY A 437 12.35 -0.66 -1.90
C GLY A 437 12.93 -1.99 -1.45
N ALA A 438 12.24 -2.70 -0.56
CA ALA A 438 12.72 -3.96 0.01
C ALA A 438 11.58 -4.84 0.53
N ALA A 439 11.88 -6.10 0.90
CA ALA A 439 10.99 -6.89 1.74
C ALA A 439 10.72 -6.14 3.06
N ILE A 440 11.79 -5.67 3.73
CA ILE A 440 11.70 -4.78 4.89
C ILE A 440 12.51 -3.51 4.61
N TYR A 441 11.79 -2.41 4.45
CA TYR A 441 12.33 -1.08 4.19
C TYR A 441 12.23 -0.21 5.43
N CYS A 442 13.28 0.53 5.73
CA CYS A 442 13.35 1.42 6.87
C CYS A 442 13.93 2.77 6.50
N VAL A 443 13.36 3.85 7.00
CA VAL A 443 13.79 5.22 6.70
C VAL A 443 13.62 6.15 7.90
N GLY A 444 14.42 7.21 7.92
CA GLY A 444 14.36 8.27 8.92
C GLY A 444 15.03 7.92 10.24
N ALA A 445 15.20 8.90 11.11
CA ALA A 445 15.82 8.72 12.41
C ALA A 445 14.99 7.77 13.29
N ASN A 446 15.62 6.73 13.76
CA ASN A 446 15.00 5.70 14.58
C ASN A 446 15.80 5.53 15.86
N CYS A 447 15.13 5.67 17.02
CA CYS A 447 15.74 5.66 18.34
C CYS A 447 16.76 6.78 18.57
N SER A 448 16.96 7.21 19.79
CA SER A 448 18.00 8.18 20.15
C SER A 448 18.57 7.89 21.54
N LYS A 449 19.76 8.42 21.84
CA LYS A 449 20.40 8.32 23.15
C LYS A 449 19.55 8.83 24.32
N LYS A 450 18.56 9.68 24.05
CA LYS A 450 17.61 10.19 25.03
C LYS A 450 16.67 9.10 25.57
N TYR A 451 16.35 8.13 24.71
CA TYR A 451 15.49 7.00 25.07
C TYR A 451 16.41 5.81 25.39
N LYS A 452 16.47 5.37 26.60
CA LYS A 452 17.40 4.41 27.22
C LYS A 452 17.73 3.14 26.42
N ARG A 453 16.99 2.79 25.40
CA ARG A 453 17.23 1.68 24.48
C ARG A 453 18.13 2.14 23.32
N ARG A 454 19.20 1.39 23.06
CA ARG A 454 20.19 1.76 22.05
C ARG A 454 19.79 1.38 20.64
N PHE A 455 19.04 0.28 20.46
CA PHE A 455 18.73 -0.28 19.16
C PHE A 455 17.25 -0.63 19.03
N ASN A 456 16.75 -0.50 17.79
CA ASN A 456 15.62 -1.22 17.29
C ASN A 456 16.11 -2.55 16.71
N PHE A 457 15.31 -3.60 16.78
CA PHE A 457 15.72 -4.93 16.34
C PHE A 457 14.99 -5.34 15.06
N MET A 458 15.76 -5.90 14.12
CA MET A 458 15.27 -6.56 12.91
C MET A 458 15.97 -7.91 12.85
N ARG A 459 15.26 -9.00 13.20
CA ARG A 459 15.92 -10.29 13.42
C ARG A 459 15.05 -11.50 13.07
N GLU A 460 15.70 -12.59 12.71
CA GLU A 460 15.07 -13.87 12.41
C GLU A 460 13.94 -13.76 11.36
N ASN A 461 14.02 -12.77 10.47
CA ASN A 461 13.07 -12.65 9.37
C ASN A 461 13.57 -13.44 8.17
N TYR A 462 12.62 -14.01 7.43
CA TYR A 462 12.88 -14.71 6.19
C TYR A 462 12.20 -14.00 5.04
N CYS A 463 12.94 -13.65 3.98
CA CYS A 463 12.38 -13.17 2.73
C CYS A 463 12.90 -13.95 1.53
N GLU A 464 12.03 -14.16 0.53
CA GLU A 464 12.33 -14.95 -0.66
C GLU A 464 11.53 -14.45 -1.87
N ARG A 465 12.15 -14.53 -3.05
CA ARG A 465 11.47 -14.41 -4.35
C ARG A 465 11.75 -15.67 -5.16
N THR A 466 10.74 -16.14 -5.91
CA THR A 466 10.88 -17.29 -6.79
C THR A 466 11.17 -16.88 -8.24
N GLY A 467 10.86 -15.66 -8.62
CA GLY A 467 11.12 -15.11 -9.95
C GLY A 467 12.50 -14.47 -10.07
N ILE A 468 13.03 -14.40 -11.31
CA ILE A 468 14.24 -13.63 -11.59
C ILE A 468 13.91 -12.16 -11.31
N ALA A 469 14.55 -11.62 -10.29
CA ALA A 469 14.45 -10.20 -10.03
C ALA A 469 15.17 -9.42 -11.13
N THR A 470 14.46 -8.60 -11.83
CA THR A 470 14.97 -7.83 -12.97
C THR A 470 15.43 -6.42 -12.60
N ARG A 471 15.23 -6.01 -11.34
CA ARG A 471 15.45 -4.64 -10.88
C ARG A 471 15.88 -4.61 -9.41
N LYS A 472 16.16 -3.42 -8.87
CA LYS A 472 16.63 -3.12 -7.51
C LYS A 472 15.66 -3.56 -6.40
N GLN A 473 15.51 -4.87 -6.21
CA GLN A 473 14.60 -5.46 -5.23
C GLN A 473 15.42 -6.05 -4.08
N ARG A 474 15.55 -5.31 -3.01
CA ARG A 474 16.40 -5.64 -1.87
C ARG A 474 15.66 -6.54 -0.88
N GLY A 475 16.38 -7.35 -0.12
CA GLY A 475 15.82 -8.04 1.04
C GLY A 475 15.53 -7.05 2.17
N TYR A 476 16.57 -6.37 2.62
CA TYR A 476 16.53 -5.40 3.72
C TYR A 476 17.14 -4.09 3.25
N TYR A 477 16.47 -2.96 3.54
CA TYR A 477 16.96 -1.66 3.10
C TYR A 477 16.87 -0.60 4.20
N LEU A 478 18.02 -0.13 4.64
CA LEU A 478 18.16 1.03 5.49
C LEU A 478 18.39 2.26 4.59
N ASP A 479 17.33 3.02 4.34
CA ASP A 479 17.34 4.21 3.51
C ASP A 479 17.64 5.48 4.34
N GLY A 480 17.63 6.62 3.70
CA GLY A 480 18.07 7.91 4.23
C GLY A 480 17.77 8.14 5.70
N SER A 481 18.79 8.39 6.48
CA SER A 481 18.74 8.63 7.92
C SER A 481 18.36 7.45 8.81
N ALA A 482 18.13 6.25 8.27
CA ALA A 482 17.84 5.07 9.08
C ALA A 482 18.99 4.81 10.08
N SER A 483 18.64 4.66 11.35
CA SER A 483 19.63 4.64 12.42
C SER A 483 19.24 3.81 13.62
N ASN A 484 20.25 3.35 14.35
CA ASN A 484 20.09 2.58 15.60
C ASN A 484 19.32 1.27 15.39
N TRP A 485 19.62 0.57 14.31
CA TRP A 485 19.10 -0.77 14.03
C TRP A 485 20.16 -1.81 14.38
N GLU A 486 19.74 -2.85 15.07
CA GLU A 486 20.45 -4.11 15.17
C GLU A 486 19.75 -5.12 14.27
N MET A 487 20.45 -5.51 13.19
CA MET A 487 20.00 -6.50 12.23
C MET A 487 20.77 -7.80 12.49
N ASP A 488 20.05 -8.84 12.86
CA ASP A 488 20.64 -10.09 13.32
C ASP A 488 19.86 -11.31 12.85
N HIS A 489 20.56 -12.34 12.40
CA HIS A 489 19.96 -13.62 11.98
C HIS A 489 18.81 -13.45 10.97
N ASN A 490 19.00 -12.64 9.92
CA ASN A 490 18.01 -12.48 8.86
C ASN A 490 18.41 -13.23 7.60
N VAL A 491 17.43 -13.80 6.91
CA VAL A 491 17.62 -14.60 5.68
C VAL A 491 16.98 -13.90 4.50
N CYS A 492 17.71 -13.84 3.36
CA CYS A 492 17.17 -13.35 2.09
C CYS A 492 17.58 -14.24 0.93
N VAL A 493 16.59 -14.74 0.20
CA VAL A 493 16.79 -15.64 -0.95
C VAL A 493 16.31 -14.96 -2.23
N ASN A 494 17.15 -14.93 -3.27
CA ASN A 494 16.85 -14.42 -4.60
C ASN A 494 16.40 -12.94 -4.61
N SER A 495 17.10 -12.05 -3.95
CA SER A 495 16.75 -10.62 -3.92
C SER A 495 17.18 -9.83 -5.16
N ALA A 496 18.09 -10.36 -5.98
CA ALA A 496 18.74 -9.71 -7.13
C ALA A 496 19.56 -8.46 -6.81
N LEU A 497 19.65 -8.08 -5.57
CA LEU A 497 20.54 -7.07 -5.02
C LEU A 497 21.03 -7.55 -3.67
N PRO A 498 22.01 -6.88 -3.09
CA PRO A 498 22.54 -7.28 -1.79
C PRO A 498 21.43 -7.61 -0.80
N VAL A 499 21.67 -8.63 0.00
CA VAL A 499 20.76 -9.08 1.08
C VAL A 499 20.32 -7.89 1.93
N PHE A 500 21.22 -6.95 2.19
CA PHE A 500 20.86 -5.64 2.72
C PHE A 500 21.53 -4.50 1.95
N SER A 501 20.93 -3.32 2.01
CA SER A 501 21.50 -2.08 1.47
C SER A 501 21.39 -0.96 2.47
N GLN A 502 22.33 -0.02 2.39
CA GLN A 502 22.28 1.24 3.12
C GLN A 502 22.38 2.41 2.13
N TYR A 503 21.62 3.46 2.39
CA TYR A 503 21.72 4.68 1.62
C TYR A 503 22.74 5.62 2.24
N VAL A 504 23.78 5.96 1.49
CA VAL A 504 24.89 6.75 1.99
C VAL A 504 25.12 7.94 1.07
N VAL A 505 24.45 9.04 1.36
CA VAL A 505 24.76 10.35 0.76
C VAL A 505 25.09 11.34 1.87
N PRO A 506 25.90 12.38 1.62
CA PRO A 506 26.44 13.26 2.66
C PRO A 506 25.42 13.87 3.61
N GLU A 507 24.21 14.15 3.13
CA GLU A 507 23.16 14.83 3.88
C GLU A 507 22.14 13.89 4.53
N GLN A 508 22.13 12.60 4.14
CA GLN A 508 21.06 11.66 4.53
C GLN A 508 21.58 10.25 4.84
N PHE A 509 22.83 10.11 5.24
CA PHE A 509 23.40 8.79 5.45
C PHE A 509 22.83 8.09 6.69
N THR A 510 22.72 6.78 6.56
CA THR A 510 22.43 5.88 7.68
C THR A 510 23.55 5.92 8.72
N HIS A 511 23.22 5.67 9.98
CA HIS A 511 24.23 5.74 11.04
C HIS A 511 23.89 4.91 12.28
N HIS A 512 24.90 4.54 13.05
CA HIS A 512 24.77 3.80 14.31
C HIS A 512 23.98 2.49 14.15
N ASN A 513 24.14 1.80 13.02
CA ASN A 513 23.54 0.49 12.80
C ASN A 513 24.56 -0.61 13.10
N HIS A 514 24.08 -1.75 13.55
CA HIS A 514 24.87 -2.94 13.77
C HIS A 514 24.26 -4.11 12.99
N ILE A 515 25.03 -4.70 12.08
CA ILE A 515 24.54 -5.69 11.12
C ILE A 515 25.44 -6.91 11.18
N HIS A 516 24.86 -8.06 11.49
CA HIS A 516 25.57 -9.31 11.62
C HIS A 516 24.66 -10.51 11.36
N HIS A 517 25.22 -11.71 11.14
CA HIS A 517 24.50 -12.95 10.85
C HIS A 517 23.42 -12.76 9.76
N MET A 518 23.83 -12.16 8.64
CA MET A 518 22.96 -12.03 7.46
C MET A 518 23.24 -13.22 6.53
N TYR A 519 22.18 -13.92 6.15
CA TYR A 519 22.26 -15.15 5.35
C TYR A 519 21.53 -14.96 4.03
N GLY A 520 22.11 -15.40 2.91
CA GLY A 520 21.45 -15.19 1.63
C GLY A 520 22.04 -15.92 0.45
N THR A 521 21.40 -15.72 -0.71
CA THR A 521 21.86 -16.25 -2.00
C THR A 521 22.46 -15.17 -2.92
N ASP A 522 22.44 -13.92 -2.48
CA ASP A 522 22.97 -12.77 -3.21
C ASP A 522 24.05 -12.09 -2.39
N GLU A 523 24.75 -11.11 -2.93
CA GLU A 523 25.77 -10.37 -2.20
C GLU A 523 25.24 -9.81 -0.89
N ILE A 524 26.05 -9.84 0.16
CA ILE A 524 25.71 -9.18 1.43
C ILE A 524 25.71 -7.66 1.26
N ALA A 525 26.75 -7.14 0.58
CA ALA A 525 26.87 -5.72 0.24
C ALA A 525 27.71 -5.59 -1.05
N PRO A 526 27.49 -4.56 -1.88
CA PRO A 526 28.32 -4.29 -3.05
C PRO A 526 29.77 -4.06 -2.65
N GLU A 527 30.71 -4.40 -3.53
CA GLU A 527 32.16 -4.16 -3.31
C GLU A 527 32.51 -2.72 -2.90
N ASN A 528 31.72 -1.74 -3.35
CA ASN A 528 31.86 -0.32 -3.02
C ASN A 528 30.97 0.14 -1.85
N HIS A 529 30.45 -0.79 -1.06
CA HIS A 529 29.60 -0.45 0.07
C HIS A 529 30.38 0.35 1.11
N VAL A 530 30.03 1.61 1.28
CA VAL A 530 30.52 2.43 2.38
C VAL A 530 29.55 2.26 3.54
N PRO A 531 29.98 1.73 4.68
CA PRO A 531 29.12 1.67 5.86
C PRO A 531 28.62 3.07 6.21
N GLY A 532 27.38 3.18 6.63
CA GLY A 532 26.87 4.40 7.21
C GLY A 532 27.73 4.85 8.39
N ARG A 533 27.69 6.11 8.75
CA ARG A 533 28.50 6.67 9.84
C ARG A 533 28.26 5.89 11.14
N ASP A 534 29.34 5.53 11.83
CA ASP A 534 29.31 4.76 13.06
C ASP A 534 28.49 3.45 12.93
N THR A 535 28.38 2.91 11.70
CA THR A 535 27.73 1.62 11.43
C THR A 535 28.78 0.52 11.42
N VAL A 536 28.49 -0.57 12.10
CA VAL A 536 29.31 -1.78 12.15
C VAL A 536 28.64 -2.87 11.34
N VAL A 537 29.37 -3.46 10.39
CA VAL A 537 28.95 -4.64 9.64
C VAL A 537 29.95 -5.76 9.91
N ASP A 538 29.50 -6.81 10.54
CA ASP A 538 30.30 -8.02 10.75
C ASP A 538 30.13 -8.98 9.57
N PHE A 539 30.96 -8.80 8.55
CA PHE A 539 30.94 -9.64 7.36
C PHE A 539 31.33 -11.11 7.64
N ASP A 540 32.17 -11.34 8.64
CA ASP A 540 32.65 -12.70 8.98
C ASP A 540 31.52 -13.59 9.55
N SER A 541 30.50 -12.98 10.13
CA SER A 541 29.31 -13.67 10.60
C SER A 541 28.27 -13.94 9.51
N CYS A 542 28.45 -13.41 8.30
CA CYS A 542 27.49 -13.51 7.20
C CYS A 542 27.78 -14.72 6.31
N VAL A 543 26.72 -15.36 5.78
CA VAL A 543 26.84 -16.56 4.93
C VAL A 543 26.10 -16.34 3.61
N ILE A 544 26.83 -16.55 2.51
CA ILE A 544 26.27 -16.53 1.15
C ILE A 544 26.42 -17.87 0.49
N ALA A 545 25.40 -18.30 -0.24
CA ALA A 545 25.38 -19.52 -1.03
C ALA A 545 24.78 -19.27 -2.41
N GLU A 546 25.04 -20.16 -3.34
CA GLU A 546 24.56 -20.10 -4.72
C GLU A 546 23.07 -20.44 -4.90
N SER A 547 22.47 -21.08 -3.89
CA SER A 547 21.05 -21.43 -3.86
C SER A 547 20.54 -21.57 -2.42
N ARG A 548 19.21 -21.56 -2.26
CA ARG A 548 18.57 -21.79 -0.96
C ARG A 548 18.96 -23.13 -0.36
N GLU A 549 18.96 -24.20 -1.16
CA GLU A 549 19.29 -25.55 -0.74
C GLU A 549 20.72 -25.60 -0.21
N LYS A 550 21.64 -24.95 -0.94
CA LYS A 550 23.04 -24.89 -0.51
C LYS A 550 23.21 -24.01 0.74
N LEU A 551 22.48 -22.93 0.84
CA LEU A 551 22.47 -22.08 2.03
C LEU A 551 22.06 -22.89 3.26
N PHE A 552 20.99 -23.67 3.19
CA PHE A 552 20.51 -24.49 4.30
C PHE A 552 21.44 -25.64 4.65
N GLU A 553 22.19 -26.16 3.66
CA GLU A 553 23.22 -27.16 3.89
C GLU A 553 24.40 -26.64 4.72
N ILE A 554 24.88 -25.43 4.39
CA ILE A 554 26.08 -24.84 5.02
C ILE A 554 25.78 -23.95 6.23
N CYS A 555 24.53 -23.49 6.37
CA CYS A 555 24.03 -22.63 7.46
C CYS A 555 22.68 -23.16 8.00
N PRO A 556 22.71 -24.14 8.91
CA PRO A 556 21.47 -24.71 9.47
C PRO A 556 20.57 -23.70 10.18
N GLU A 557 21.13 -22.62 10.71
CA GLU A 557 20.38 -21.53 11.33
C GLU A 557 19.46 -20.84 10.31
N ALA A 558 19.89 -20.68 9.06
CA ALA A 558 19.04 -20.11 8.01
C ALA A 558 17.80 -20.98 7.73
N GLU A 559 17.96 -22.32 7.76
CA GLU A 559 16.83 -23.24 7.62
C GLU A 559 15.90 -23.19 8.86
N GLU A 560 16.46 -23.07 10.05
CA GLU A 560 15.69 -22.95 11.29
C GLU A 560 14.83 -21.66 11.28
N ILE A 561 15.41 -20.54 10.84
CA ILE A 561 14.69 -19.26 10.66
C ILE A 561 13.56 -19.45 9.64
N TRP A 562 13.83 -20.07 8.50
CA TRP A 562 12.79 -20.36 7.51
C TRP A 562 11.64 -21.18 8.10
N ARG A 563 11.94 -22.22 8.88
CA ARG A 563 10.91 -23.09 9.49
C ARG A 563 10.07 -22.37 10.54
N LYS A 564 10.68 -21.49 11.34
CA LYS A 564 10.03 -20.79 12.45
C LYS A 564 9.33 -19.48 12.05
N SER A 565 9.72 -18.89 10.93
CA SER A 565 9.17 -17.61 10.47
C SER A 565 7.73 -17.75 9.98
N GLY A 566 6.99 -16.63 10.07
CA GLY A 566 5.60 -16.54 9.64
C GLY A 566 4.59 -16.99 10.72
N ARG A 567 3.34 -17.11 10.26
CA ARG A 567 2.19 -17.50 11.10
C ARG A 567 2.08 -19.02 11.22
#